data_7a442b36ed5882298a7aaeaefbfd7e6b
#
_entry.id   7a442b36ed5882298a7aaeaefbfd7e6b
#
_cell.length_a   1.000
_cell.length_b   1.000
_cell.length_c   1.000
_cell.angle_alpha   90.00
_cell.angle_beta   90.00
_cell.angle_gamma   90.00
#
_symmetry.space_group_name_H-M   'P 1'
#
loop_
_entity.id
_entity.type
_entity.pdbx_description
1 polymer ?
#
loop_
_entity_poly.entity_id
_entity_poly.type
_entity_poly.pdbx_seq_one_letter_code
_entity_poly.pdbx_strand_id
1 'polypeptide(L)'
;MTIRIPLSTQSANYSHVYTIDFREVAPASSNSTMFKSNPLSSKFGGLAVGVPGELRGLEEAHRRWGSLPWMRLFAPSISLAQGWEVDTELGKRISVGPFLFFSQISSRFCSLQ
;
A
#
# COMPACT_ATOMS: atom_id res chain seq x y z
N MET A 1 10.96 -3.61 -1.51
CA MET A 1 11.69 -2.57 -2.29
C MET A 1 13.17 -2.87 -2.27
N THR A 2 13.85 -2.75 -3.40
CA THR A 2 15.32 -2.92 -3.48
C THR A 2 15.94 -1.58 -3.89
N ILE A 3 16.96 -1.16 -3.16
CA ILE A 3 17.67 0.12 -3.35
C ILE A 3 19.12 -0.18 -3.62
N ARG A 4 19.65 0.37 -4.70
CA ARG A 4 21.07 0.31 -5.05
C ARG A 4 21.72 1.67 -4.79
N ILE A 5 22.76 1.69 -3.98
CA ILE A 5 23.51 2.91 -3.65
C ILE A 5 24.94 2.77 -4.18
N PRO A 6 25.38 3.61 -5.12
CA PRO A 6 26.75 3.63 -5.58
C PRO A 6 27.68 4.12 -4.46
N LEU A 7 28.85 3.49 -4.32
CA LEU A 7 29.82 3.78 -3.25
C LEU A 7 30.64 5.06 -3.49
N SER A 8 30.85 5.47 -4.73
CA SER A 8 31.42 6.76 -5.10
C SER A 8 31.27 7.04 -6.59
N THR A 9 31.41 8.28 -6.99
CA THR A 9 31.41 8.71 -8.40
C THR A 9 32.63 8.22 -9.21
N GLN A 10 33.68 7.73 -8.55
CA GLN A 10 34.93 7.26 -9.23
C GLN A 10 35.00 5.71 -9.34
N SER A 11 34.14 4.97 -8.68
CA SER A 11 34.15 3.49 -8.71
C SER A 11 32.83 2.97 -9.18
N ALA A 12 32.57 3.04 -10.48
CA ALA A 12 31.30 2.58 -11.08
C ALA A 12 30.98 1.09 -10.85
N ASN A 13 31.92 0.31 -10.30
CA ASN A 13 31.81 -1.14 -10.17
C ASN A 13 31.36 -1.63 -8.78
N TYR A 14 31.27 -0.74 -7.79
CA TYR A 14 30.85 -1.15 -6.44
C TYR A 14 29.61 -0.40 -6.01
N SER A 15 28.61 -1.16 -5.57
CA SER A 15 27.35 -0.61 -5.05
C SER A 15 26.85 -1.49 -3.91
N HIS A 16 26.28 -0.88 -2.87
CA HIS A 16 25.54 -1.60 -1.87
C HIS A 16 24.09 -1.78 -2.34
N VAL A 17 23.56 -2.99 -2.17
CA VAL A 17 22.17 -3.30 -2.43
C VAL A 17 21.48 -3.56 -1.08
N TYR A 18 20.40 -2.85 -0.85
CA TYR A 18 19.57 -2.98 0.35
C TYR A 18 18.16 -3.43 -0.05
N THR A 19 17.59 -4.33 0.73
CA THR A 19 16.20 -4.75 0.56
C THR A 19 15.41 -4.42 1.82
N ILE A 20 14.26 -3.78 1.62
CA ILE A 20 13.28 -3.54 2.68
C ILE A 20 12.01 -4.28 2.30
N ASP A 21 11.60 -5.23 3.12
CA ASP A 21 10.31 -5.89 3.00
C ASP A 21 9.29 -5.13 3.85
N PHE A 22 8.26 -4.59 3.18
CA PHE A 22 7.29 -3.71 3.85
C PHE A 22 5.88 -3.80 3.27
N ARG A 23 5.59 -4.84 2.49
CA ARG A 23 4.27 -4.93 1.86
C ARG A 23 3.17 -5.06 2.91
N GLU A 24 3.03 -6.21 3.53
CA GLU A 24 2.09 -6.45 4.63
C GLU A 24 2.59 -7.57 5.53
N VAL A 25 2.02 -7.63 6.71
CA VAL A 25 2.20 -8.75 7.63
C VAL A 25 0.84 -9.24 8.13
N ALA A 26 0.79 -10.51 8.55
CA ALA A 26 -0.40 -11.04 9.19
C ALA A 26 -0.66 -10.33 10.54
N PRO A 27 -1.92 -10.05 10.90
CA PRO A 27 -2.26 -9.56 12.23
C PRO A 27 -1.73 -10.47 13.33
N ALA A 28 -1.37 -9.92 14.49
CA ALA A 28 -0.83 -10.68 15.62
C ALA A 28 -1.76 -11.80 16.13
N SER A 29 -3.06 -11.64 15.93
CA SER A 29 -4.08 -12.64 16.28
C SER A 29 -4.26 -13.74 15.23
N SER A 30 -3.54 -13.69 14.10
CA SER A 30 -3.68 -14.68 13.04
C SER A 30 -3.20 -16.06 13.48
N ASN A 31 -3.94 -17.08 13.07
CA ASN A 31 -3.58 -18.47 13.30
C ASN A 31 -4.01 -19.35 12.10
N SER A 32 -3.50 -20.58 12.04
CA SER A 32 -3.71 -21.50 10.93
C SER A 32 -5.15 -21.97 10.75
N THR A 33 -6.01 -21.76 11.73
CA THR A 33 -7.40 -22.23 11.74
C THR A 33 -8.44 -21.12 11.63
N MET A 34 -8.01 -19.84 11.57
CA MET A 34 -8.93 -18.69 11.62
C MET A 34 -9.99 -18.65 10.51
N PHE A 35 -9.74 -19.30 9.37
CA PHE A 35 -10.67 -19.38 8.25
C PHE A 35 -11.38 -20.74 8.12
N LYS A 36 -11.14 -21.68 9.04
CA LYS A 36 -11.63 -23.06 8.93
C LYS A 36 -13.17 -23.14 8.89
N SER A 37 -13.86 -22.33 9.69
CA SER A 37 -15.32 -22.28 9.75
C SER A 37 -15.97 -21.54 8.57
N ASN A 38 -15.25 -20.58 7.98
CA ASN A 38 -15.71 -19.80 6.83
C ASN A 38 -14.54 -19.45 5.90
N PRO A 39 -14.23 -20.29 4.90
CA PRO A 39 -13.14 -20.05 3.98
C PRO A 39 -13.24 -18.73 3.17
N LEU A 40 -14.46 -18.22 2.93
CA LEU A 40 -14.67 -16.96 2.22
C LEU A 40 -14.14 -15.75 3.01
N SER A 41 -14.07 -15.84 4.33
CA SER A 41 -13.51 -14.76 5.16
C SER A 41 -11.99 -14.54 4.97
N SER A 42 -11.30 -15.45 4.25
CA SER A 42 -9.93 -15.23 3.80
C SER A 42 -9.81 -14.27 2.61
N LYS A 43 -10.92 -14.01 1.93
CA LYS A 43 -10.98 -13.13 0.73
C LYS A 43 -11.75 -11.84 1.00
N PHE A 44 -12.77 -11.90 1.83
CA PHE A 44 -13.69 -10.80 2.08
C PHE A 44 -13.88 -10.55 3.60
N GLY A 45 -14.02 -9.27 3.95
CA GLY A 45 -14.26 -8.84 5.32
C GLY A 45 -12.99 -8.55 6.12
N GLY A 46 -13.17 -8.14 7.36
CA GLY A 46 -12.09 -7.63 8.21
C GLY A 46 -10.99 -8.65 8.53
N LEU A 47 -11.31 -9.95 8.55
CA LEU A 47 -10.34 -11.01 8.80
C LEU A 47 -9.36 -11.21 7.62
N ALA A 48 -9.73 -10.79 6.40
CA ALA A 48 -8.88 -10.90 5.22
C ALA A 48 -7.83 -9.78 5.14
N VAL A 49 -7.90 -8.77 6.01
CA VAL A 49 -7.02 -7.58 5.93
C VAL A 49 -5.68 -7.88 6.57
N GLY A 50 -4.60 -7.70 5.80
CA GLY A 50 -3.24 -7.66 6.34
C GLY A 50 -2.92 -6.32 7.01
N VAL A 51 -1.92 -6.30 7.87
CA VAL A 51 -1.42 -5.05 8.46
C VAL A 51 -0.53 -4.35 7.45
N PRO A 52 -0.90 -3.15 6.98
CA PRO A 52 -0.12 -2.45 5.95
C PRO A 52 1.23 -1.99 6.49
N GLY A 53 2.28 -2.19 5.70
CA GLY A 53 3.65 -1.79 6.04
C GLY A 53 4.26 -0.75 5.12
N GLU A 54 3.60 -0.42 4.00
CA GLU A 54 4.19 0.33 2.90
C GLU A 54 4.70 1.72 3.32
N LEU A 55 3.89 2.52 4.01
CA LEU A 55 4.31 3.84 4.46
C LEU A 55 5.49 3.78 5.45
N ARG A 56 5.49 2.80 6.35
CA ARG A 56 6.61 2.58 7.28
C ARG A 56 7.90 2.19 6.56
N GLY A 57 7.80 1.34 5.55
CA GLY A 57 8.96 0.95 4.74
C GLY A 57 9.51 2.11 3.90
N LEU A 58 8.64 2.94 3.34
CA LEU A 58 9.04 4.16 2.62
C LEU A 58 9.67 5.19 3.56
N GLU A 59 9.11 5.37 4.76
CA GLU A 59 9.67 6.23 5.80
C GLU A 59 11.09 5.79 6.20
N GLU A 60 11.30 4.49 6.41
CA GLU A 60 12.61 3.93 6.73
C GLU A 60 13.62 4.12 5.59
N ALA A 61 13.21 3.92 4.35
CA ALA A 61 14.03 4.19 3.19
C ALA A 61 14.42 5.68 3.09
N HIS A 62 13.44 6.55 3.31
CA HIS A 62 13.66 8.00 3.32
C HIS A 62 14.58 8.44 4.46
N ARG A 63 14.40 7.91 5.66
CA ARG A 63 15.27 8.20 6.80
C ARG A 63 16.74 7.86 6.54
N ARG A 64 17.00 6.78 5.78
CA ARG A 64 18.37 6.33 5.46
C ARG A 64 18.99 7.11 4.31
N TRP A 65 18.22 7.42 3.27
CA TRP A 65 18.75 7.90 1.99
C TRP A 65 17.99 9.09 1.40
N GLY A 66 16.92 9.53 2.04
CA GLY A 66 16.13 10.67 1.58
C GLY A 66 16.84 12.00 1.82
N SER A 67 16.62 12.97 0.92
CA SER A 67 17.16 14.31 1.01
C SER A 67 16.10 15.40 1.05
N LEU A 68 14.93 15.15 0.49
CA LEU A 68 13.82 16.10 0.50
C LEU A 68 13.01 16.00 1.80
N PRO A 69 12.37 17.08 2.25
CA PRO A 69 11.43 17.01 3.37
C PRO A 69 10.33 15.98 3.11
N TRP A 70 10.08 15.09 4.10
CA TRP A 70 9.10 13.99 3.98
C TRP A 70 7.72 14.46 3.50
N MET A 71 7.21 15.54 4.06
CA MET A 71 5.92 16.12 3.67
C MET A 71 5.82 16.46 2.18
N ARG A 72 6.91 16.94 1.57
CA ARG A 72 6.88 17.31 0.15
C ARG A 72 6.68 16.12 -0.77
N LEU A 73 7.06 14.92 -0.33
CA LEU A 73 6.90 13.70 -1.13
C LEU A 73 5.44 13.24 -1.21
N PHE A 74 4.59 13.66 -0.28
CA PHE A 74 3.17 13.31 -0.27
C PHE A 74 2.28 14.23 -1.10
N ALA A 75 2.72 15.45 -1.39
CA ALA A 75 1.90 16.42 -2.10
C ALA A 75 1.31 15.90 -3.43
N PRO A 76 2.07 15.25 -4.33
CA PRO A 76 1.52 14.67 -5.55
C PRO A 76 0.52 13.53 -5.27
N SER A 77 0.80 12.68 -4.27
CA SER A 77 -0.07 11.56 -3.90
C SER A 77 -1.39 12.05 -3.30
N ILE A 78 -1.35 13.11 -2.50
CA ILE A 78 -2.54 13.75 -1.94
C ILE A 78 -3.40 14.33 -3.07
N SER A 79 -2.78 15.01 -4.03
CA SER A 79 -3.49 15.54 -5.19
C SER A 79 -4.17 14.43 -6.00
N LEU A 80 -3.49 13.30 -6.22
CA LEU A 80 -4.09 12.14 -6.87
C LEU A 80 -5.24 11.55 -6.07
N ALA A 81 -5.10 11.46 -4.75
CA ALA A 81 -6.16 10.91 -3.88
C ALA A 81 -7.45 11.76 -3.87
N GLN A 82 -7.37 13.04 -4.22
CA GLN A 82 -8.54 13.90 -4.37
C GLN A 82 -9.38 13.56 -5.60
N GLY A 83 -8.83 12.82 -6.56
CA GLY A 83 -9.49 12.34 -7.74
C GLY A 83 -8.60 12.38 -8.98
N TRP A 84 -8.85 11.46 -9.91
CA TRP A 84 -8.17 11.41 -11.20
C TRP A 84 -9.13 10.87 -12.25
N GLU A 85 -8.82 11.12 -13.51
CA GLU A 85 -9.55 10.54 -14.63
C GLU A 85 -9.23 9.05 -14.74
N VAL A 86 -10.28 8.21 -14.64
CA VAL A 86 -10.16 6.76 -14.66
C VAL A 86 -10.09 6.27 -16.10
N ASP A 87 -9.09 5.46 -16.44
CA ASP A 87 -9.01 4.85 -17.75
C ASP A 87 -10.12 3.80 -18.00
N THR A 88 -10.31 3.45 -19.26
CA THR A 88 -11.37 2.53 -19.69
C THR A 88 -11.26 1.15 -19.03
N GLU A 89 -10.05 0.65 -18.82
CA GLU A 89 -9.84 -0.69 -18.25
C GLU A 89 -10.15 -0.72 -16.75
N LEU A 90 -9.70 0.29 -16.00
CA LEU A 90 -10.06 0.42 -14.60
C LEU A 90 -11.56 0.67 -14.41
N GLY A 91 -12.16 1.48 -15.27
CA GLY A 91 -13.61 1.73 -15.29
C GLY A 91 -14.42 0.45 -15.48
N LYS A 92 -14.02 -0.43 -16.40
CA LYS A 92 -14.63 -1.76 -16.59
C LYS A 92 -14.50 -2.63 -15.34
N ARG A 93 -13.33 -2.68 -14.71
CA ARG A 93 -13.10 -3.48 -13.51
C ARG A 93 -13.94 -3.01 -12.33
N ILE A 94 -14.08 -1.70 -12.15
CA ILE A 94 -14.94 -1.12 -11.12
C ILE A 94 -16.41 -1.47 -11.38
N SER A 95 -16.86 -1.42 -12.64
CA SER A 95 -18.26 -1.70 -13.02
C SER A 95 -18.63 -3.18 -12.89
N VAL A 96 -17.67 -4.10 -13.07
CA VAL A 96 -17.88 -5.56 -12.96
C VAL A 96 -17.69 -6.07 -11.52
N GLY A 97 -17.04 -5.30 -10.67
CA GLY A 97 -16.87 -5.64 -9.25
C GLY A 97 -18.23 -5.72 -8.53
N PRO A 98 -18.38 -6.57 -7.51
CA PRO A 98 -19.65 -6.70 -6.82
C PRO A 98 -20.07 -5.35 -6.25
N PHE A 99 -21.13 -4.81 -6.81
CA PHE A 99 -21.78 -3.52 -6.48
C PHE A 99 -22.05 -3.34 -4.96
N LEU A 100 -21.97 -4.42 -4.20
CA LEU A 100 -22.20 -4.45 -2.75
C LEU A 100 -21.05 -3.87 -1.92
N PHE A 101 -19.84 -3.75 -2.46
CA PHE A 101 -18.70 -3.25 -1.69
C PHE A 101 -18.61 -1.73 -1.68
N PHE A 102 -19.02 -1.08 -2.78
CA PHE A 102 -18.95 0.38 -2.90
C PHE A 102 -20.10 1.12 -2.21
N SER A 103 -21.29 0.51 -2.10
CA SER A 103 -22.42 1.16 -1.42
C SER A 103 -22.17 1.31 0.10
N GLN A 104 -21.43 0.40 0.71
CA GLN A 104 -21.07 0.48 2.14
C GLN A 104 -19.94 1.48 2.43
N ILE A 105 -19.04 1.70 1.50
CA ILE A 105 -17.95 2.69 1.68
C ILE A 105 -18.50 4.10 1.47
N SER A 106 -19.30 4.33 0.43
CA SER A 106 -19.87 5.64 0.11
C SER A 106 -20.79 6.18 1.21
N SER A 107 -21.58 5.32 1.87
CA SER A 107 -22.47 5.74 2.95
C SER A 107 -21.73 6.11 4.25
N ARG A 108 -20.52 5.61 4.47
CA ARG A 108 -19.71 5.96 5.65
C ARG A 108 -18.83 7.20 5.44
N PHE A 109 -18.46 7.51 4.22
CA PHE A 109 -17.70 8.74 3.93
C PHE A 109 -18.57 9.99 3.86
N CYS A 110 -19.87 9.86 3.56
CA CYS A 110 -20.80 11.00 3.50
C CYS A 110 -21.31 11.45 4.89
N SER A 111 -21.03 10.70 5.97
CA SER A 111 -21.45 11.04 7.35
C SER A 111 -20.36 11.68 8.22
N LEU A 112 -19.23 12.10 7.62
CA LEU A 112 -18.10 12.74 8.28
C LEU A 112 -17.84 14.17 7.77
N GLN A 113 -18.84 14.85 7.19
CA GLN A 113 -18.83 16.30 6.97
C GLN A 113 -19.76 16.98 7.94
#